data_97c0372c9039701c1d692a60456e71e4
#
_entry.id   97c0372c9039701c1d692a60456e71e4
#
_cell.length_a   1.000
_cell.length_b   1.000
_cell.length_c   1.000
_cell.angle_alpha   90.00
_cell.angle_beta   90.00
_cell.angle_gamma   90.00
#
_symmetry.space_group_name_H-M   'P 1'
#
loop_
_entity.id
_entity.type
_entity.pdbx_description
1 polymer ?
#
loop_
_entity_poly.entity_id
_entity_poly.type
_entity_poly.pdbx_seq_one_letter_code
_entity_poly.pdbx_strand_id
1 'polypeptide(L)'
;ADLDAHGIDREEVTLHVGAGTFKPVKSEEIAGHEMHTEYICVHRSTIEKLLAHGGACIAVGTTSVRTLESLYYIGVALDGNPDASEEELHVPQWMPYEYAARTRPSGSPDDGRPEALTTMQALQNVWDYLNRHELTALHTSTQIIIAPGYEYHIVRMMVTNFHQPQSTLLLLVSAFVHGDWRTIYDYALAHDFRFLSYGDSSLLIP
;
A
#
# COMPACT_ATOMS: atom_id res chain seq x y z
N ALA A 1 -19.69 1.79 15.36
CA ALA A 1 -20.23 1.65 16.72
C ALA A 1 -19.32 0.78 17.60
N ASP A 2 -19.05 -0.49 17.28
CA ASP A 2 -18.24 -1.36 18.15
C ASP A 2 -16.76 -0.97 18.18
N LEU A 3 -16.16 -0.64 17.04
CA LEU A 3 -14.76 -0.21 16.97
C LEU A 3 -14.55 1.08 17.78
N ASP A 4 -15.47 2.04 17.65
CA ASP A 4 -15.39 3.32 18.39
C ASP A 4 -15.54 3.10 19.91
N ALA A 5 -16.39 2.15 20.31
CA ALA A 5 -16.57 1.78 21.71
C ALA A 5 -15.31 1.14 22.32
N HIS A 6 -14.44 0.55 21.48
CA HIS A 6 -13.14 0.00 21.88
C HIS A 6 -11.97 0.93 21.64
N GLY A 7 -12.23 2.20 21.32
CA GLY A 7 -11.18 3.20 21.10
C GLY A 7 -10.35 2.99 19.83
N ILE A 8 -10.90 2.27 18.84
CA ILE A 8 -10.24 2.05 17.55
C ILE A 8 -10.62 3.21 16.62
N ASP A 9 -9.62 4.00 16.26
CA ASP A 9 -9.78 5.11 15.33
C ASP A 9 -9.97 4.59 13.89
N ARG A 10 -10.83 5.25 13.11
CA ARG A 10 -11.17 4.85 11.75
C ARG A 10 -11.02 6.01 10.79
N GLU A 11 -10.55 5.68 9.58
CA GLU A 11 -10.48 6.61 8.45
C GLU A 11 -10.92 5.92 7.17
N GLU A 12 -11.28 6.73 6.19
CA GLU A 12 -11.68 6.29 4.86
C GLU A 12 -10.71 6.86 3.82
N VAL A 13 -10.35 6.02 2.86
CA VAL A 13 -9.63 6.42 1.65
C VAL A 13 -10.55 6.21 0.46
N THR A 14 -10.54 7.14 -0.49
CA THR A 14 -11.36 7.04 -1.69
C THR A 14 -10.51 6.58 -2.86
N LEU A 15 -11.02 5.57 -3.54
CA LEU A 15 -10.39 5.00 -4.73
C LEU A 15 -11.40 4.94 -5.87
N HIS A 16 -10.94 5.30 -7.05
CA HIS A 16 -11.67 5.06 -8.29
C HIS A 16 -11.11 3.81 -8.97
N VAL A 17 -11.77 2.69 -8.71
CA VAL A 17 -11.35 1.36 -9.21
C VAL A 17 -11.83 1.19 -10.64
N GLY A 18 -10.91 1.06 -11.58
CA GLY A 18 -11.21 0.73 -12.96
C GLY A 18 -11.64 -0.75 -13.13
N ALA A 19 -12.40 -1.06 -14.19
CA ALA A 19 -12.86 -2.41 -14.53
C ALA A 19 -11.71 -3.42 -14.76
N GLY A 20 -10.46 -2.97 -14.78
CA GLY A 20 -9.25 -3.77 -14.95
C GLY A 20 -8.71 -4.43 -13.68
N THR A 21 -9.11 -3.99 -12.48
CA THR A 21 -8.51 -4.37 -11.19
C THR A 21 -8.57 -5.88 -10.89
N PHE A 22 -9.49 -6.61 -11.49
CA PHE A 22 -9.73 -8.03 -11.25
C PHE A 22 -9.30 -8.92 -12.42
N LYS A 23 -8.51 -8.42 -13.37
CA LYS A 23 -8.02 -9.25 -14.47
C LYS A 23 -6.92 -10.18 -13.98
N PRO A 24 -6.98 -11.48 -14.33
CA PRO A 24 -5.90 -12.42 -14.01
C PRO A 24 -4.61 -12.00 -14.72
N VAL A 25 -3.48 -12.28 -14.07
CA VAL A 25 -2.15 -12.14 -14.69
C VAL A 25 -2.07 -13.07 -15.87
N LYS A 26 -1.90 -12.52 -17.07
CA LYS A 26 -1.82 -13.29 -18.33
C LYS A 26 -0.39 -13.64 -18.73
N SER A 27 0.60 -12.99 -18.13
CA SER A 27 2.02 -13.23 -18.41
C SER A 27 2.56 -14.32 -17.48
N GLU A 28 3.44 -15.16 -17.99
CA GLU A 28 4.19 -16.14 -17.19
C GLU A 28 5.16 -15.47 -16.21
N GLU A 29 5.57 -14.24 -16.52
CA GLU A 29 6.45 -13.41 -15.69
C GLU A 29 5.70 -12.18 -15.17
N ILE A 30 5.88 -11.86 -13.89
CA ILE A 30 5.31 -10.66 -13.24
C ILE A 30 5.76 -9.37 -13.95
N ALA A 31 6.99 -9.37 -14.48
CA ALA A 31 7.57 -8.23 -15.20
C ALA A 31 6.79 -7.84 -16.45
N GLY A 32 6.11 -8.78 -17.10
CA GLY A 32 5.27 -8.54 -18.27
C GLY A 32 3.82 -8.14 -17.96
N HIS A 33 3.45 -8.07 -16.69
CA HIS A 33 2.11 -7.64 -16.29
C HIS A 33 2.05 -6.12 -16.13
N GLU A 34 1.17 -5.47 -16.84
CA GLU A 34 0.91 -4.04 -16.70
C GLU A 34 -0.24 -3.80 -15.71
N MET A 35 0.09 -3.11 -14.62
CA MET A 35 -0.92 -2.67 -13.63
C MET A 35 -1.70 -1.49 -14.18
N HIS A 36 -3.03 -1.50 -13.96
CA HIS A 36 -3.82 -0.33 -14.29
C HIS A 36 -3.66 0.77 -13.27
N THR A 37 -3.83 1.99 -13.76
CA THR A 37 -3.83 3.19 -12.94
C THR A 37 -5.11 3.23 -12.09
N GLU A 38 -4.95 3.43 -10.79
CA GLU A 38 -6.04 3.73 -9.86
C GLU A 38 -5.89 5.17 -9.37
N TYR A 39 -6.95 5.95 -9.48
CA TYR A 39 -6.98 7.31 -8.94
C TYR A 39 -7.32 7.24 -7.46
N ILE A 40 -6.55 7.94 -6.65
CA ILE A 40 -6.66 7.95 -5.19
C ILE A 40 -6.94 9.36 -4.68
N CYS A 41 -7.79 9.43 -3.66
CA CYS A 41 -8.03 10.65 -2.89
C CYS A 41 -7.86 10.34 -1.41
N VAL A 42 -6.92 11.03 -0.76
CA VAL A 42 -6.61 10.84 0.67
C VAL A 42 -6.71 12.18 1.38
N HIS A 43 -7.60 12.28 2.35
CA HIS A 43 -7.79 13.50 3.12
C HIS A 43 -6.58 13.83 3.99
N ARG A 44 -6.33 15.13 4.19
CA ARG A 44 -5.27 15.61 5.10
C ARG A 44 -5.43 15.05 6.51
N SER A 45 -6.67 14.94 7.01
CA SER A 45 -6.97 14.31 8.31
C SER A 45 -6.48 12.87 8.43
N THR A 46 -6.52 12.11 7.33
CA THR A 46 -6.00 10.73 7.29
C THR A 46 -4.48 10.73 7.46
N ILE A 47 -3.77 11.67 6.82
CA ILE A 47 -2.31 11.81 6.99
C ILE A 47 -1.96 12.23 8.42
N GLU A 48 -2.71 13.17 9.00
CA GLU A 48 -2.55 13.58 10.39
C GLU A 48 -2.70 12.41 11.37
N LYS A 49 -3.71 11.56 11.18
CA LYS A 49 -3.92 10.38 12.00
C LYS A 49 -2.82 9.34 11.80
N LEU A 50 -2.38 9.08 10.57
CA LEU A 50 -1.24 8.20 10.32
C LEU A 50 0.00 8.68 11.06
N LEU A 51 0.31 9.98 11.01
CA LEU A 51 1.42 10.57 11.77
C LEU A 51 1.23 10.40 13.28
N ALA A 52 0.03 10.64 13.80
CA ALA A 52 -0.29 10.47 15.22
C ALA A 52 -0.15 9.01 15.71
N HIS A 53 -0.35 8.04 14.81
CA HIS A 53 -0.20 6.60 15.09
C HIS A 53 1.17 6.02 14.66
N GLY A 54 2.20 6.85 14.54
CA GLY A 54 3.56 6.41 14.20
C GLY A 54 3.72 5.87 12.78
N GLY A 55 2.87 6.31 11.85
CA GLY A 55 2.90 5.88 10.46
C GLY A 55 2.37 4.47 10.22
N ALA A 56 1.57 3.92 11.13
CA ALA A 56 1.11 2.54 11.08
C ALA A 56 -0.43 2.44 11.09
N CYS A 57 -0.98 1.49 10.34
CA CYS A 57 -2.41 1.24 10.34
C CYS A 57 -2.77 -0.23 10.02
N ILE A 58 -4.04 -0.55 10.24
CA ILE A 58 -4.69 -1.77 9.78
C ILE A 58 -5.47 -1.43 8.51
N ALA A 59 -5.10 -2.01 7.39
CA ALA A 59 -5.79 -1.78 6.13
C ALA A 59 -6.95 -2.77 5.92
N VAL A 60 -8.08 -2.27 5.41
CA VAL A 60 -9.22 -3.11 5.03
C VAL A 60 -9.36 -3.08 3.50
N GLY A 61 -9.08 -4.20 2.87
CA GLY A 61 -9.08 -4.38 1.40
C GLY A 61 -7.74 -4.07 0.75
N THR A 62 -7.42 -4.82 -0.29
CA THR A 62 -6.14 -4.73 -1.02
C THR A 62 -5.96 -3.41 -1.76
N THR A 63 -7.04 -2.79 -2.21
CA THR A 63 -6.98 -1.45 -2.83
C THR A 63 -6.60 -0.37 -1.81
N SER A 64 -7.13 -0.46 -0.58
CA SER A 64 -6.71 0.43 0.52
C SER A 64 -5.22 0.23 0.85
N VAL A 65 -4.75 -1.02 0.85
CA VAL A 65 -3.31 -1.32 1.03
C VAL A 65 -2.47 -0.60 -0.01
N ARG A 66 -2.83 -0.72 -1.29
CA ARG A 66 -2.08 -0.07 -2.39
C ARG A 66 -2.08 1.46 -2.25
N THR A 67 -3.19 2.05 -1.86
CA THR A 67 -3.28 3.50 -1.61
C THR A 67 -2.36 3.92 -0.47
N LEU A 68 -2.45 3.24 0.67
CA LEU A 68 -1.66 3.57 1.86
C LEU A 68 -0.16 3.42 1.59
N GLU A 69 0.26 2.30 0.99
CA GLU A 69 1.66 2.09 0.65
C GLU A 69 2.16 3.10 -0.41
N SER A 70 1.29 3.56 -1.32
CA SER A 70 1.64 4.62 -2.27
C SER A 70 1.96 5.96 -1.60
N LEU A 71 1.36 6.26 -0.42
CA LEU A 71 1.66 7.49 0.32
C LEU A 71 3.14 7.59 0.70
N TYR A 72 3.79 6.46 1.02
CA TYR A 72 5.21 6.45 1.29
C TYR A 72 6.02 6.93 0.07
N TYR A 73 5.72 6.41 -1.11
CA TYR A 73 6.45 6.76 -2.34
C TYR A 73 6.11 8.15 -2.85
N ILE A 74 4.92 8.64 -2.59
CA ILE A 74 4.57 10.06 -2.80
C ILE A 74 5.44 10.95 -1.91
N GLY A 75 5.59 10.58 -0.64
CA GLY A 75 6.49 11.29 0.27
C GLY A 75 7.95 11.26 -0.15
N VAL A 76 8.40 10.15 -0.75
CA VAL A 76 9.73 10.04 -1.37
C VAL A 76 9.87 10.98 -2.58
N ALA A 77 8.86 11.06 -3.44
CA ALA A 77 8.87 11.98 -4.58
C ALA A 77 8.94 13.44 -4.13
N LEU A 78 8.20 13.78 -3.07
CA LEU A 78 8.17 15.13 -2.47
C LEU A 78 9.48 15.51 -1.78
N ASP A 79 10.28 14.55 -1.32
CA ASP A 79 11.62 14.82 -0.80
C ASP A 79 12.54 15.41 -1.87
N GLY A 80 12.42 14.91 -3.09
CA GLY A 80 13.19 15.40 -4.25
C GLY A 80 12.57 16.65 -4.91
N ASN A 81 11.25 16.80 -4.88
CA ASN A 81 10.52 17.91 -5.49
C ASN A 81 9.31 18.32 -4.61
N PRO A 82 9.51 19.23 -3.63
CA PRO A 82 8.46 19.63 -2.69
C PRO A 82 7.26 20.38 -3.31
N ASP A 83 7.40 20.87 -4.53
CA ASP A 83 6.38 21.61 -5.25
C ASP A 83 5.86 20.85 -6.49
N ALA A 84 6.01 19.51 -6.49
CA ALA A 84 5.52 18.66 -7.57
C ALA A 84 4.00 18.84 -7.77
N SER A 85 3.55 18.81 -9.03
CA SER A 85 2.12 18.77 -9.35
C SER A 85 1.50 17.42 -8.95
N GLU A 86 0.18 17.37 -8.79
CA GLU A 86 -0.53 16.12 -8.47
C GLU A 86 -0.29 15.02 -9.53
N GLU A 87 -0.06 15.40 -10.79
CA GLU A 87 0.28 14.46 -11.87
C GLU A 87 1.69 13.88 -11.69
N GLU A 88 2.66 14.69 -11.25
CA GLU A 88 4.03 14.26 -10.97
C GLU A 88 4.14 13.37 -9.73
N LEU A 89 3.13 13.41 -8.85
CA LEU A 89 3.02 12.54 -7.68
C LEU A 89 2.44 11.15 -7.99
N HIS A 90 2.17 10.84 -9.27
CA HIS A 90 1.83 9.50 -9.71
C HIS A 90 2.88 8.48 -9.25
N VAL A 91 2.42 7.34 -8.70
CA VAL A 91 3.32 6.26 -8.28
C VAL A 91 3.42 5.21 -9.39
N PRO A 92 4.54 5.13 -10.11
CA PRO A 92 4.75 4.11 -11.14
C PRO A 92 4.81 2.70 -10.59
N GLN A 93 4.50 1.71 -11.42
CA GLN A 93 4.39 0.31 -11.04
C GLN A 93 5.62 -0.22 -10.30
N TRP A 94 6.82 0.08 -10.78
CA TRP A 94 8.08 -0.49 -10.29
C TRP A 94 8.85 0.43 -9.35
N MET A 95 8.32 1.62 -9.04
CA MET A 95 8.97 2.61 -8.17
C MET A 95 9.48 2.01 -6.85
N PRO A 96 8.75 1.12 -6.15
CA PRO A 96 9.23 0.53 -4.90
C PRO A 96 10.58 -0.19 -5.05
N TYR A 97 10.68 -1.00 -6.07
CA TYR A 97 11.86 -1.84 -6.31
C TYR A 97 13.04 -1.02 -6.84
N GLU A 98 12.76 -0.01 -7.68
CA GLU A 98 13.77 0.92 -8.15
C GLU A 98 14.32 1.79 -7.02
N TYR A 99 13.46 2.24 -6.10
CA TYR A 99 13.87 2.99 -4.92
C TYR A 99 14.71 2.12 -3.99
N ALA A 100 14.26 0.91 -3.66
CA ALA A 100 15.00 -0.03 -2.82
C ALA A 100 16.37 -0.41 -3.42
N ALA A 101 16.48 -0.51 -4.74
CA ALA A 101 17.76 -0.78 -5.40
C ALA A 101 18.77 0.37 -5.27
N ARG A 102 18.30 1.61 -5.16
CA ARG A 102 19.13 2.82 -5.09
C ARG A 102 19.43 3.28 -3.66
N THR A 103 18.69 2.79 -2.69
CA THR A 103 18.81 3.18 -1.29
C THR A 103 19.18 1.98 -0.42
N ARG A 104 19.68 2.25 0.78
CA ARG A 104 19.80 1.26 1.85
C ARG A 104 18.65 1.43 2.85
N PRO A 105 18.26 0.37 3.55
CA PRO A 105 17.22 0.48 4.58
C PRO A 105 17.60 1.50 5.66
N SER A 106 16.61 2.23 6.17
CA SER A 106 16.84 3.20 7.23
C SER A 106 17.42 2.54 8.48
N GLY A 107 18.45 3.17 9.04
CA GLY A 107 19.18 2.65 10.20
C GLY A 107 20.14 1.50 9.92
N SER A 108 20.30 1.05 8.67
CA SER A 108 21.29 0.04 8.30
C SER A 108 22.71 0.64 8.18
N PRO A 109 23.77 -0.18 8.31
CA PRO A 109 25.14 0.29 8.09
C PRO A 109 25.32 0.97 6.72
N ASP A 110 26.20 1.97 6.68
CA ASP A 110 26.52 2.68 5.45
C ASP A 110 27.24 1.75 4.44
N ASP A 111 26.65 1.60 3.28
CA ASP A 111 27.16 0.82 2.14
C ASP A 111 27.46 1.70 0.92
N GLY A 112 27.49 3.02 1.10
CA GLY A 112 27.69 4.01 0.04
C GLY A 112 26.41 4.42 -0.70
N ARG A 113 25.28 3.81 -0.41
CA ARG A 113 23.96 4.22 -0.93
C ARG A 113 23.29 5.23 0.02
N PRO A 114 22.49 6.16 -0.50
CA PRO A 114 21.68 7.03 0.36
C PRO A 114 20.73 6.21 1.22
N GLU A 115 20.48 6.70 2.43
CA GLU A 115 19.51 6.07 3.33
C GLU A 115 18.08 6.30 2.83
N ALA A 116 17.25 5.27 2.86
CA ALA A 116 15.83 5.38 2.55
C ALA A 116 15.13 6.23 3.62
N LEU A 117 14.12 6.99 3.22
CA LEU A 117 13.29 7.72 4.17
C LEU A 117 12.60 6.76 5.14
N THR A 118 12.47 7.18 6.38
CA THR A 118 11.55 6.52 7.31
C THR A 118 10.11 6.79 6.89
N THR A 119 9.18 5.92 7.29
CA THR A 119 7.74 6.11 7.05
C THR A 119 7.26 7.47 7.56
N MET A 120 7.75 7.88 8.73
CA MET A 120 7.39 9.17 9.33
C MET A 120 7.88 10.37 8.51
N GLN A 121 9.10 10.31 7.99
CA GLN A 121 9.62 11.37 7.11
C GLN A 121 8.81 11.47 5.82
N ALA A 122 8.51 10.35 5.18
CA ALA A 122 7.72 10.33 3.96
C ALA A 122 6.30 10.89 4.19
N LEU A 123 5.61 10.47 5.26
CA LEU A 123 4.28 10.99 5.61
C LEU A 123 4.34 12.47 5.99
N GLN A 124 5.40 12.93 6.65
CA GLN A 124 5.60 14.34 6.96
C GLN A 124 5.74 15.18 5.69
N ASN A 125 6.48 14.71 4.69
CA ASN A 125 6.59 15.38 3.39
C ASN A 125 5.22 15.54 2.72
N VAL A 126 4.36 14.51 2.76
CA VAL A 126 2.99 14.59 2.24
C VAL A 126 2.16 15.62 3.01
N TRP A 127 2.25 15.61 4.34
CA TRP A 127 1.50 16.54 5.18
C TRP A 127 1.96 17.99 4.96
N ASP A 128 3.27 18.22 4.87
CA ASP A 128 3.86 19.54 4.59
C ASP A 128 3.43 20.08 3.22
N TYR A 129 3.40 19.19 2.20
CA TYR A 129 2.90 19.50 0.87
C TYR A 129 1.44 19.99 0.91
N LEU A 130 0.56 19.20 1.56
CA LEU A 130 -0.86 19.57 1.67
C LEU A 130 -1.07 20.91 2.39
N ASN A 131 -0.29 21.18 3.44
CA ASN A 131 -0.38 22.46 4.15
C ASN A 131 0.16 23.62 3.33
N ARG A 132 1.31 23.46 2.67
CA ARG A 132 1.92 24.49 1.84
C ARG A 132 0.99 24.94 0.70
N HIS A 133 0.28 23.98 0.09
CA HIS A 133 -0.64 24.24 -1.00
C HIS A 133 -2.09 24.48 -0.53
N GLU A 134 -2.34 24.56 0.79
CA GLU A 134 -3.67 24.74 1.38
C GLU A 134 -4.70 23.70 0.93
N LEU A 135 -4.24 22.46 0.65
CA LEU A 135 -5.07 21.35 0.18
C LEU A 135 -5.72 20.61 1.35
N THR A 136 -6.98 20.25 1.21
CA THR A 136 -7.72 19.42 2.17
C THR A 136 -7.58 17.92 1.91
N ALA A 137 -7.18 17.57 0.70
CA ALA A 137 -6.94 16.18 0.28
C ALA A 137 -5.86 16.14 -0.81
N LEU A 138 -5.15 15.01 -0.86
CA LEU A 138 -4.24 14.65 -1.93
C LEU A 138 -5.03 13.95 -3.04
N HIS A 139 -4.91 14.41 -4.27
CA HIS A 139 -5.46 13.78 -5.46
C HIS A 139 -4.33 13.38 -6.38
N THR A 140 -4.16 12.10 -6.62
CA THR A 140 -3.13 11.57 -7.54
C THR A 140 -3.53 10.18 -8.03
N SER A 141 -2.58 9.41 -8.54
CA SER A 141 -2.83 8.07 -9.03
C SER A 141 -1.68 7.12 -8.70
N THR A 142 -1.98 5.83 -8.74
CA THR A 142 -0.99 4.78 -8.51
C THR A 142 -1.15 3.61 -9.47
N GLN A 143 -0.03 3.05 -9.88
CA GLN A 143 0.08 1.76 -10.56
C GLN A 143 0.88 0.75 -9.72
N ILE A 144 1.16 1.08 -8.45
CA ILE A 144 2.04 0.28 -7.60
C ILE A 144 1.71 -1.22 -7.68
N ILE A 145 2.72 -2.04 -7.91
CA ILE A 145 2.64 -3.49 -7.74
C ILE A 145 3.32 -3.87 -6.43
N ILE A 146 2.62 -4.69 -5.64
CA ILE A 146 3.16 -5.25 -4.40
C ILE A 146 3.30 -6.75 -4.62
N ALA A 147 4.53 -7.25 -4.59
CA ALA A 147 4.89 -8.63 -4.86
C ALA A 147 5.97 -9.10 -3.89
N PRO A 148 6.27 -10.40 -3.78
CA PRO A 148 7.32 -10.91 -2.90
C PRO A 148 8.65 -10.13 -3.05
N GLY A 149 9.22 -9.73 -1.91
CA GLY A 149 10.37 -8.82 -1.84
C GLY A 149 10.01 -7.35 -1.59
N TYR A 150 8.72 -7.00 -1.57
CA TYR A 150 8.25 -5.69 -1.15
C TYR A 150 8.30 -5.55 0.39
N GLU A 151 8.83 -4.44 0.87
CA GLU A 151 8.83 -4.09 2.30
C GLU A 151 7.67 -3.12 2.59
N TYR A 152 6.77 -3.51 3.51
CA TYR A 152 5.63 -2.69 3.90
C TYR A 152 6.03 -1.55 4.82
N HIS A 153 5.62 -0.33 4.48
CA HIS A 153 5.97 0.88 5.21
C HIS A 153 4.87 1.34 6.19
N ILE A 154 3.61 1.28 5.78
CA ILE A 154 2.47 1.85 6.51
C ILE A 154 1.55 0.76 7.06
N VAL A 155 1.25 -0.26 6.26
CA VAL A 155 0.31 -1.32 6.63
C VAL A 155 0.98 -2.34 7.53
N ARG A 156 0.46 -2.51 8.76
CA ARG A 156 0.99 -3.48 9.76
C ARG A 156 0.09 -4.69 9.96
N MET A 157 -1.19 -4.55 9.66
CA MET A 157 -2.16 -5.65 9.61
C MET A 157 -3.09 -5.43 8.43
N MET A 158 -3.66 -6.50 7.91
CA MET A 158 -4.52 -6.42 6.74
C MET A 158 -5.76 -7.29 6.92
N VAL A 159 -6.94 -6.70 6.68
CA VAL A 159 -8.18 -7.45 6.52
C VAL A 159 -8.47 -7.59 5.04
N THR A 160 -8.56 -8.81 4.53
CA THR A 160 -8.83 -9.07 3.12
C THR A 160 -9.58 -10.38 2.90
N ASN A 161 -10.24 -10.52 1.74
CA ASN A 161 -10.80 -11.79 1.29
C ASN A 161 -9.71 -12.74 0.81
N PHE A 162 -10.09 -14.00 0.55
CA PHE A 162 -9.25 -14.96 -0.12
C PHE A 162 -9.29 -14.74 -1.64
N HIS A 163 -8.13 -14.60 -2.26
CA HIS A 163 -7.98 -14.24 -3.67
C HIS A 163 -7.68 -15.44 -4.55
N GLN A 164 -7.92 -15.30 -5.87
CA GLN A 164 -7.62 -16.34 -6.86
C GLN A 164 -6.11 -16.57 -6.99
N PRO A 165 -5.69 -17.82 -7.29
CA PRO A 165 -4.34 -18.08 -7.80
C PRO A 165 -4.04 -17.23 -9.04
N GLN A 166 -2.75 -16.93 -9.26
CA GLN A 166 -2.28 -16.13 -10.41
C GLN A 166 -2.92 -14.73 -10.49
N SER A 167 -3.22 -14.13 -9.37
CA SER A 167 -3.68 -12.73 -9.29
C SER A 167 -2.64 -11.83 -8.63
N THR A 168 -2.59 -10.56 -9.02
CA THR A 168 -1.76 -9.54 -8.35
C THR A 168 -2.15 -9.34 -6.89
N LEU A 169 -3.40 -9.64 -6.54
CA LEU A 169 -3.89 -9.59 -5.16
C LEU A 169 -3.26 -10.68 -4.29
N LEU A 170 -3.05 -11.89 -4.84
CA LEU A 170 -2.35 -12.94 -4.11
C LEU A 170 -0.86 -12.65 -3.99
N LEU A 171 -0.24 -11.97 -4.97
CA LEU A 171 1.15 -11.51 -4.85
C LEU A 171 1.31 -10.54 -3.68
N LEU A 172 0.38 -9.59 -3.54
CA LEU A 172 0.33 -8.64 -2.43
C LEU A 172 0.20 -9.36 -1.08
N VAL A 173 -0.72 -10.32 -0.95
CA VAL A 173 -0.85 -11.15 0.26
C VAL A 173 0.43 -11.94 0.52
N SER A 174 1.00 -12.57 -0.51
CA SER A 174 2.24 -13.35 -0.38
C SER A 174 3.41 -12.49 0.11
N ALA A 175 3.53 -11.25 -0.38
CA ALA A 175 4.53 -10.31 0.11
C ALA A 175 4.31 -9.98 1.60
N PHE A 176 3.04 -9.78 2.00
CA PHE A 176 2.68 -9.42 3.37
C PHE A 176 2.99 -10.50 4.40
N VAL A 177 2.75 -11.77 4.05
CA VAL A 177 2.98 -12.91 4.94
C VAL A 177 4.32 -13.62 4.64
N HIS A 178 5.29 -12.89 4.05
CA HIS A 178 6.65 -13.39 3.78
C HIS A 178 6.69 -14.73 3.03
N GLY A 179 5.72 -14.98 2.14
CA GLY A 179 5.62 -16.19 1.33
C GLY A 179 4.76 -17.30 1.91
N ASP A 180 4.31 -17.21 3.16
CA ASP A 180 3.55 -18.28 3.85
C ASP A 180 2.05 -18.32 3.51
N TRP A 181 1.67 -17.71 2.39
CA TRP A 181 0.26 -17.66 1.96
C TRP A 181 -0.34 -19.06 1.73
N ARG A 182 0.47 -20.07 1.35
CA ARG A 182 -0.02 -21.43 1.08
C ARG A 182 -0.59 -22.08 2.32
N THR A 183 0.10 -22.01 3.45
CA THR A 183 -0.37 -22.54 4.75
C THR A 183 -1.73 -21.95 5.13
N ILE A 184 -1.90 -20.62 4.94
CA ILE A 184 -3.16 -19.91 5.22
C ILE A 184 -4.27 -20.39 4.29
N TYR A 185 -3.99 -20.52 3.00
CA TYR A 185 -4.98 -20.91 1.99
C TYR A 185 -5.34 -22.39 2.06
N ASP A 186 -4.39 -23.27 2.35
CA ASP A 186 -4.64 -24.70 2.57
C ASP A 186 -5.53 -24.91 3.79
N TYR A 187 -5.30 -24.17 4.87
CA TYR A 187 -6.20 -24.16 6.02
C TYR A 187 -7.62 -23.71 5.65
N ALA A 188 -7.75 -22.61 4.93
CA ALA A 188 -9.05 -22.07 4.52
C ALA A 188 -9.82 -23.07 3.64
N LEU A 189 -9.14 -23.72 2.68
CA LEU A 189 -9.74 -24.74 1.81
C LEU A 189 -10.18 -25.97 2.61
N ALA A 190 -9.40 -26.40 3.60
CA ALA A 190 -9.73 -27.55 4.44
C ALA A 190 -10.88 -27.29 5.42
N HIS A 191 -11.26 -26.03 5.64
CA HIS A 191 -12.30 -25.61 6.60
C HIS A 191 -13.48 -24.90 5.92
N ASP A 192 -13.73 -25.16 4.63
CA ASP A 192 -14.87 -24.67 3.88
C ASP A 192 -15.02 -23.14 3.83
N PHE A 193 -13.90 -22.38 3.93
CA PHE A 193 -13.92 -20.94 3.74
C PHE A 193 -14.28 -20.58 2.30
N ARG A 194 -15.14 -19.58 2.15
CA ARG A 194 -15.56 -19.07 0.85
C ARG A 194 -14.57 -18.04 0.34
N PHE A 195 -14.26 -18.14 -0.93
CA PHE A 195 -13.29 -17.28 -1.61
C PHE A 195 -13.96 -16.12 -2.33
N LEU A 196 -13.14 -15.14 -2.75
CA LEU A 196 -13.50 -13.95 -3.52
C LEU A 196 -14.34 -12.92 -2.74
N SER A 197 -14.84 -11.90 -3.44
CA SER A 197 -15.42 -10.68 -2.86
C SER A 197 -16.67 -10.90 -1.99
N TYR A 198 -17.39 -11.98 -2.20
CA TYR A 198 -18.55 -12.36 -1.39
C TYR A 198 -18.25 -13.51 -0.42
N GLY A 199 -16.98 -13.82 -0.29
CA GLY A 199 -16.49 -14.89 0.58
C GLY A 199 -16.20 -14.42 2.00
N ASP A 200 -15.44 -15.26 2.70
CA ASP A 200 -14.98 -14.99 4.05
C ASP A 200 -13.75 -14.07 4.00
N SER A 201 -13.45 -13.45 5.14
CA SER A 201 -12.30 -12.55 5.28
C SER A 201 -11.29 -13.10 6.27
N SER A 202 -10.05 -12.74 6.08
CA SER A 202 -8.94 -13.03 7.00
C SER A 202 -8.38 -11.72 7.57
N LEU A 203 -7.98 -11.74 8.83
CA LEU A 203 -7.08 -10.75 9.41
C LEU A 203 -5.67 -11.33 9.36
N LEU A 204 -4.82 -10.72 8.55
CA LEU A 204 -3.41 -11.10 8.40
C LEU A 204 -2.56 -10.25 9.35
N ILE A 205 -1.73 -10.92 10.13
CA ILE A 205 -0.75 -10.34 11.07
C ILE A 205 0.58 -11.02 10.73
N PRO A 206 1.57 -10.29 10.14
CA PRO A 206 2.83 -10.87 9.70
C PRO A 206 3.75 -11.24 10.88
#